data_69257e2199a45018c5e694de649ce189
#
_entry.id   69257e2199a45018c5e694de649ce189
#
_cell.length_a   1.000
_cell.length_b   1.000
_cell.length_c   1.000
_cell.angle_alpha   90.00
_cell.angle_beta   90.00
_cell.angle_gamma   90.00
#
_symmetry.space_group_name_H-M   'P 1'
#
loop_
_entity.id
_entity.type
_entity.pdbx_description
1 polymer ?
#
loop_
_entity_poly.entity_id
_entity_poly.type
_entity_poly.pdbx_seq_one_letter_code
_entity_poly.pdbx_strand_id
1 'polypeptide(L)'
;VMPSMRAMMSAGPALDRDNTAGFNCSYLPVDDPKSFDEAMYILLCGTGVGFSVERQFISKLPEVPELYISETTVVVKDSKEGWAKALRQVLALLWAGEIPKWDVSQVRPAGARLKTFGGRASGPAPLVELFHFAVSTFRSAQGRSLSSMECHDLMCFIGQIVVVGGVRRSAMISLSNLSDDRMRHAKSGQWWEAAGHRALANNSVCYTEKPDMETFMREWISLVESKSGERGIFNRQASKKQAAKNGRRDPNYEFGTNPCSEIILRPYQFCNLTEVVVRATDDIDSLAEKVRMATILGTIQSSFTKFPYLRKIWAKNTDEERLLGVSLTGLMDNPLMTLKNKGLGETLEHLKSIAVDTNREYAGLLNIPVSTAITCVKPSGTVSQLVDSASGIHARHSNHYIRTVRGDNKDGLTQFMKDQG
;
A
#
# COMPACT_ATOMS: atom_id res chain seq x y z
N VAL A 1 20.20 -6.82 -10.00
CA VAL A 1 19.63 -6.11 -8.84
C VAL A 1 18.69 -5.03 -9.33
N MET A 2 17.52 -4.95 -8.73
CA MET A 2 16.53 -3.93 -9.05
C MET A 2 16.23 -3.12 -7.79
N PRO A 3 16.39 -1.80 -7.81
CA PRO A 3 15.78 -0.96 -6.78
C PRO A 3 14.27 -1.03 -6.89
N SER A 4 13.57 -0.44 -5.94
CA SER A 4 12.12 -0.37 -6.05
C SER A 4 11.72 0.36 -7.35
N MET A 5 10.70 -0.13 -8.02
CA MET A 5 10.18 0.56 -9.22
C MET A 5 9.80 2.02 -8.91
N ARG A 6 9.41 2.31 -7.68
CA ARG A 6 9.08 3.65 -7.22
C ARG A 6 10.32 4.55 -7.16
N ALA A 7 11.40 4.08 -6.56
CA ALA A 7 12.65 4.82 -6.52
C ALA A 7 13.16 5.10 -7.95
N MET A 8 13.08 4.12 -8.86
CA MET A 8 13.46 4.30 -10.27
C MET A 8 12.63 5.37 -10.98
N MET A 9 11.32 5.39 -10.74
CA MET A 9 10.40 6.34 -11.41
C MET A 9 10.52 7.77 -10.87
N SER A 10 10.90 7.93 -9.61
CA SER A 10 10.88 9.22 -8.91
C SER A 10 12.27 9.79 -8.61
N ALA A 11 13.34 9.04 -8.90
CA ALA A 11 14.73 9.49 -8.71
C ALA A 11 15.00 10.86 -9.36
N GLY A 12 15.68 11.74 -8.62
CA GLY A 12 15.97 13.11 -9.03
C GLY A 12 15.05 14.15 -8.36
N PRO A 13 14.72 15.28 -9.03
CA PRO A 13 14.05 16.42 -8.42
C PRO A 13 12.70 16.13 -7.74
N ALA A 14 12.02 15.04 -8.13
CA ALA A 14 10.77 14.63 -7.49
C ALA A 14 11.01 14.12 -6.06
N LEU A 15 12.02 13.25 -5.89
CA LEU A 15 12.42 12.74 -4.57
C LEU A 15 13.04 13.83 -3.70
N ASP A 16 13.80 14.76 -4.27
CA ASP A 16 14.39 15.89 -3.51
C ASP A 16 13.33 16.77 -2.85
N ARG A 17 12.17 16.90 -3.49
CA ARG A 17 11.04 17.67 -2.95
C ARG A 17 10.25 16.90 -1.90
N ASP A 18 9.96 15.64 -2.16
CA ASP A 18 9.10 14.79 -1.33
C ASP A 18 9.48 13.31 -1.49
N ASN A 19 9.89 12.69 -0.41
CA ASN A 19 10.34 11.31 -0.42
C ASN A 19 9.20 10.28 -0.47
N THR A 20 7.94 10.67 -0.29
CA THR A 20 6.79 9.76 -0.26
C THR A 20 6.72 8.87 -1.51
N ALA A 21 6.99 9.45 -2.69
CA ALA A 21 6.94 8.72 -3.96
C ALA A 21 8.06 7.67 -4.13
N GLY A 22 9.10 7.70 -3.30
CA GLY A 22 10.20 6.71 -3.32
C GLY A 22 9.84 5.37 -2.70
N PHE A 23 8.79 5.33 -1.86
CA PHE A 23 8.39 4.12 -1.14
C PHE A 23 7.29 3.34 -1.88
N ASN A 24 7.35 2.00 -1.77
CA ASN A 24 6.40 1.12 -2.46
C ASN A 24 5.04 1.07 -1.79
N CYS A 25 5.03 0.99 -0.47
CA CYS A 25 3.84 0.73 0.31
C CYS A 25 3.90 1.43 1.66
N SER A 26 2.73 1.49 2.31
CA SER A 26 2.54 2.07 3.63
C SER A 26 1.43 1.38 4.38
N TYR A 27 1.32 1.69 5.67
CA TYR A 27 0.19 1.30 6.51
C TYR A 27 -0.21 2.45 7.43
N LEU A 28 -1.53 2.62 7.61
CA LEU A 28 -2.10 3.53 8.59
C LEU A 28 -3.42 2.99 9.16
N PRO A 29 -3.73 3.17 10.45
CA PRO A 29 -5.08 2.97 10.98
C PRO A 29 -5.97 4.18 10.66
N VAL A 30 -7.28 3.94 10.57
CA VAL A 30 -8.28 5.01 10.46
C VAL A 30 -8.68 5.44 11.87
N ASP A 31 -7.84 6.23 12.52
CA ASP A 31 -7.99 6.66 13.92
C ASP A 31 -7.96 8.18 14.11
N ASP A 32 -7.86 8.91 13.02
CA ASP A 32 -7.83 10.38 12.98
C ASP A 32 -8.47 10.82 11.65
N PRO A 33 -9.25 11.91 11.61
CA PRO A 33 -9.79 12.47 10.37
C PRO A 33 -8.75 12.66 9.25
N LYS A 34 -7.50 12.99 9.61
CA LYS A 34 -6.39 13.13 8.66
C LYS A 34 -5.95 11.82 8.01
N SER A 35 -6.36 10.67 8.53
CA SER A 35 -6.01 9.38 7.92
C SER A 35 -6.56 9.26 6.50
N PHE A 36 -7.69 9.85 6.19
CA PHE A 36 -8.31 9.81 4.87
C PHE A 36 -7.53 10.62 3.83
N ASP A 37 -7.17 11.85 4.15
CA ASP A 37 -6.43 12.70 3.20
C ASP A 37 -4.96 12.33 3.09
N GLU A 38 -4.34 11.81 4.16
CA GLU A 38 -3.00 11.23 4.08
C GLU A 38 -2.99 9.99 3.18
N ALA A 39 -3.99 9.10 3.29
CA ALA A 39 -4.13 7.95 2.39
C ALA A 39 -4.27 8.40 0.93
N MET A 40 -5.13 9.40 0.67
CA MET A 40 -5.27 9.98 -0.66
C MET A 40 -3.95 10.52 -1.20
N TYR A 41 -3.23 11.29 -0.39
CA TYR A 41 -1.94 11.87 -0.78
C TYR A 41 -0.91 10.79 -1.12
N ILE A 42 -0.78 9.79 -0.26
CA ILE A 42 0.14 8.66 -0.44
C ILE A 42 -0.19 7.89 -1.72
N LEU A 43 -1.48 7.59 -1.96
CA LEU A 43 -1.94 6.94 -3.18
C LEU A 43 -1.66 7.80 -4.44
N LEU A 44 -1.86 9.11 -4.36
CA LEU A 44 -1.53 10.07 -5.44
C LEU A 44 -0.02 10.16 -5.70
N CYS A 45 0.83 9.88 -4.72
CA CYS A 45 2.25 9.67 -4.92
C CYS A 45 2.59 8.30 -5.55
N GLY A 46 1.59 7.44 -5.74
CA GLY A 46 1.71 6.11 -6.33
C GLY A 46 2.17 5.03 -5.37
N THR A 47 2.16 5.28 -4.08
CA THR A 47 2.49 4.34 -2.99
C THR A 47 1.23 3.59 -2.58
N GLY A 48 1.32 2.27 -2.40
CA GLY A 48 0.20 1.44 -1.92
C GLY A 48 -0.10 1.70 -0.43
N VAL A 49 -1.36 1.51 -0.02
CA VAL A 49 -1.81 1.77 1.35
C VAL A 49 -2.51 0.56 1.94
N GLY A 50 -1.96 0.00 3.02
CA GLY A 50 -2.72 -0.82 3.95
C GLY A 50 -3.42 0.07 4.97
N PHE A 51 -4.64 -0.25 5.33
CA PHE A 51 -5.37 0.51 6.35
C PHE A 51 -6.17 -0.41 7.27
N SER A 52 -6.50 0.07 8.45
CA SER A 52 -7.32 -0.65 9.41
C SER A 52 -8.57 0.14 9.78
N VAL A 53 -9.71 -0.53 9.71
CA VAL A 53 -11.01 -0.05 10.21
C VAL A 53 -11.46 -0.83 11.45
N GLU A 54 -10.50 -1.40 12.18
CA GLU A 54 -10.77 -2.09 13.44
C GLU A 54 -11.36 -1.13 14.47
N ARG A 55 -12.26 -1.64 15.29
CA ARG A 55 -13.02 -0.85 16.26
C ARG A 55 -12.14 0.03 17.16
N GLN A 56 -11.02 -0.50 17.63
CA GLN A 56 -10.08 0.23 18.52
C GLN A 56 -9.45 1.45 17.84
N PHE A 57 -9.48 1.53 16.54
CA PHE A 57 -9.01 2.69 15.80
C PHE A 57 -10.15 3.64 15.46
N ILE A 58 -11.18 3.18 14.78
CA ILE A 58 -12.28 4.04 14.33
C ILE A 58 -13.06 4.68 15.48
N SER A 59 -13.06 4.07 16.68
CA SER A 59 -13.69 4.66 17.88
C SER A 59 -13.05 5.97 18.35
N LYS A 60 -11.86 6.31 17.82
CA LYS A 60 -11.20 7.59 18.08
C LYS A 60 -11.67 8.72 17.16
N LEU A 61 -12.40 8.38 16.10
CA LEU A 61 -12.99 9.40 15.23
C LEU A 61 -14.10 10.14 15.95
N PRO A 62 -14.29 11.44 15.69
CA PRO A 62 -15.38 12.20 16.26
C PRO A 62 -16.75 11.65 15.83
N GLU A 63 -17.77 11.89 16.63
CA GLU A 63 -19.17 11.71 16.23
C GLU A 63 -19.51 12.71 15.13
N VAL A 64 -20.39 12.30 14.23
CA VAL A 64 -20.90 13.17 13.17
C VAL A 64 -22.07 13.99 13.76
N PRO A 65 -21.96 15.32 13.86
CA PRO A 65 -23.04 16.14 14.38
C PRO A 65 -24.18 16.25 13.37
N GLU A 66 -25.24 16.94 13.74
CA GLU A 66 -26.27 17.37 12.80
C GLU A 66 -25.66 18.27 11.73
N LEU A 67 -26.03 18.01 10.46
CA LEU A 67 -25.42 18.67 9.31
C LEU A 67 -26.36 19.75 8.73
N TYR A 68 -25.81 20.93 8.46
CA TYR A 68 -26.50 22.02 7.76
C TYR A 68 -25.69 22.48 6.54
N ILE A 69 -26.38 23.02 5.55
CA ILE A 69 -25.74 23.58 4.35
C ILE A 69 -25.09 24.91 4.72
N SER A 70 -23.80 25.04 4.40
CA SER A 70 -22.96 26.20 4.70
C SER A 70 -22.63 26.96 3.41
N GLU A 71 -22.36 28.27 3.56
CA GLU A 71 -21.83 29.10 2.48
C GLU A 71 -20.28 28.96 2.33
N THR A 72 -19.64 28.21 3.21
CA THR A 72 -18.20 27.95 3.16
C THR A 72 -17.83 27.26 1.86
N THR A 73 -16.89 27.79 1.11
CA THR A 73 -16.44 27.23 -0.17
C THR A 73 -15.02 26.70 -0.07
N VAL A 74 -14.83 25.44 -0.40
CA VAL A 74 -13.51 24.76 -0.48
C VAL A 74 -12.97 24.93 -1.90
N VAL A 75 -11.86 25.66 -2.07
CA VAL A 75 -11.21 25.84 -3.36
C VAL A 75 -10.16 24.76 -3.59
N VAL A 76 -10.30 24.02 -4.69
CA VAL A 76 -9.43 22.91 -5.04
C VAL A 76 -8.30 23.40 -5.96
N LYS A 77 -7.05 23.25 -5.50
CA LYS A 77 -5.86 23.55 -6.31
C LYS A 77 -5.48 22.36 -7.19
N ASP A 78 -4.95 22.62 -8.38
CA ASP A 78 -4.54 21.61 -9.38
C ASP A 78 -3.18 20.96 -9.03
N SER A 79 -3.14 20.22 -7.92
CA SER A 79 -1.98 19.45 -7.47
C SER A 79 -2.41 18.28 -6.56
N LYS A 80 -1.52 17.32 -6.34
CA LYS A 80 -1.75 16.21 -5.38
C LYS A 80 -2.07 16.75 -3.98
N GLU A 81 -1.26 17.70 -3.54
CA GLU A 81 -1.43 18.39 -2.25
C GLU A 81 -2.75 19.16 -2.21
N GLY A 82 -3.12 19.80 -3.32
CA GLY A 82 -4.37 20.56 -3.44
C GLY A 82 -5.61 19.67 -3.30
N TRP A 83 -5.60 18.51 -3.94
CA TRP A 83 -6.68 17.53 -3.85
C TRP A 83 -6.81 16.95 -2.44
N ALA A 84 -5.68 16.53 -1.85
CA ALA A 84 -5.68 15.99 -0.50
C ALA A 84 -6.08 17.04 0.55
N LYS A 85 -5.61 18.29 0.42
CA LYS A 85 -6.03 19.41 1.29
C LYS A 85 -7.51 19.71 1.16
N ALA A 86 -8.06 19.68 -0.05
CA ALA A 86 -9.49 19.89 -0.27
C ALA A 86 -10.33 18.80 0.41
N LEU A 87 -9.94 17.52 0.29
CA LEU A 87 -10.58 16.43 1.01
C LEU A 87 -10.51 16.64 2.53
N ARG A 88 -9.34 17.00 3.06
CA ARG A 88 -9.15 17.32 4.49
C ARG A 88 -10.12 18.42 4.94
N GLN A 89 -10.27 19.48 4.17
CA GLN A 89 -11.16 20.59 4.49
C GLN A 89 -12.63 20.16 4.45
N VAL A 90 -13.05 19.44 3.42
CA VAL A 90 -14.42 18.92 3.32
C VAL A 90 -14.75 18.02 4.51
N LEU A 91 -13.89 17.06 4.86
CA LEU A 91 -14.11 16.17 5.99
C LEU A 91 -14.11 16.93 7.34
N ALA A 92 -13.21 17.88 7.52
CA ALA A 92 -13.17 18.71 8.72
C ALA A 92 -14.46 19.53 8.90
N LEU A 93 -14.99 20.10 7.83
CA LEU A 93 -16.25 20.83 7.85
C LEU A 93 -17.45 19.92 8.14
N LEU A 94 -17.49 18.71 7.55
CA LEU A 94 -18.53 17.72 7.84
C LEU A 94 -18.52 17.31 9.32
N TRP A 95 -17.33 17.12 9.92
CA TRP A 95 -17.24 16.87 11.38
C TRP A 95 -17.53 18.09 12.24
N ALA A 96 -17.49 19.30 11.66
CA ALA A 96 -17.96 20.52 12.32
C ALA A 96 -19.45 20.80 12.13
N GLY A 97 -20.18 19.92 11.40
CA GLY A 97 -21.61 20.09 11.13
C GLY A 97 -21.92 20.84 9.83
N GLU A 98 -20.92 21.20 9.05
CA GLU A 98 -21.10 22.02 7.85
C GLU A 98 -20.99 21.17 6.57
N ILE A 99 -21.97 21.35 5.66
CA ILE A 99 -21.86 20.84 4.28
C ILE A 99 -21.38 22.01 3.41
N PRO A 100 -20.09 22.03 3.01
CA PRO A 100 -19.53 23.13 2.24
C PRO A 100 -19.94 23.05 0.76
N LYS A 101 -19.75 24.17 0.08
CA LYS A 101 -19.63 24.26 -1.39
C LYS A 101 -18.18 23.96 -1.77
N TRP A 102 -17.93 23.62 -3.04
CA TRP A 102 -16.57 23.45 -3.56
C TRP A 102 -16.42 24.14 -4.92
N ASP A 103 -15.24 24.71 -5.13
CA ASP A 103 -14.82 25.32 -6.37
C ASP A 103 -13.65 24.53 -6.97
N VAL A 104 -13.91 23.91 -8.12
CA VAL A 104 -12.94 23.09 -8.87
C VAL A 104 -12.45 23.78 -10.15
N SER A 105 -12.73 25.08 -10.32
CA SER A 105 -12.41 25.84 -11.53
C SER A 105 -10.91 25.89 -11.85
N GLN A 106 -10.06 25.75 -10.83
CA GLN A 106 -8.61 25.71 -10.98
C GLN A 106 -8.07 24.35 -11.42
N VAL A 107 -8.87 23.28 -11.35
CA VAL A 107 -8.43 21.92 -11.71
C VAL A 107 -8.40 21.77 -13.23
N ARG A 108 -7.29 21.27 -13.76
CA ARG A 108 -7.12 21.02 -15.20
C ARG A 108 -8.23 20.12 -15.76
N PRO A 109 -8.65 20.35 -17.02
CA PRO A 109 -9.70 19.56 -17.64
C PRO A 109 -9.27 18.12 -17.91
N ALA A 110 -10.25 17.25 -18.10
CA ALA A 110 -10.02 15.87 -18.54
C ALA A 110 -9.23 15.82 -19.86
N GLY A 111 -8.30 14.87 -19.97
CA GLY A 111 -7.45 14.70 -21.14
C GLY A 111 -6.17 15.53 -21.14
N ALA A 112 -6.00 16.51 -20.25
CA ALA A 112 -4.76 17.27 -20.11
C ALA A 112 -3.59 16.34 -19.71
N ARG A 113 -2.39 16.62 -20.24
CA ARG A 113 -1.18 15.80 -19.98
C ARG A 113 -0.73 15.93 -18.52
N LEU A 114 -0.44 14.80 -17.88
CA LEU A 114 0.19 14.77 -16.57
C LEU A 114 1.71 15.00 -16.71
N LYS A 115 2.28 15.88 -15.87
CA LYS A 115 3.69 16.29 -15.99
C LYS A 115 4.67 15.30 -15.38
N THR A 116 4.29 14.56 -14.33
CA THR A 116 5.23 13.78 -13.52
C THR A 116 5.20 12.29 -13.83
N PHE A 117 4.02 11.69 -13.98
CA PHE A 117 3.88 10.24 -14.14
C PHE A 117 3.49 9.80 -15.57
N GLY A 118 3.38 10.74 -16.49
CA GLY A 118 2.78 10.48 -17.81
C GLY A 118 1.26 10.28 -17.72
N GLY A 119 0.62 9.95 -18.84
CA GLY A 119 -0.83 9.75 -18.88
C GLY A 119 -1.63 11.06 -18.98
N ARG A 120 -2.94 10.94 -18.83
CA ARG A 120 -3.91 12.03 -19.00
C ARG A 120 -4.70 12.26 -17.72
N ALA A 121 -5.00 13.53 -17.43
CA ALA A 121 -5.82 13.92 -16.29
C ALA A 121 -7.28 13.46 -16.46
N SER A 122 -7.92 13.13 -15.34
CA SER A 122 -9.35 12.80 -15.28
C SER A 122 -10.25 14.04 -15.34
N GLY A 123 -9.71 15.22 -15.07
CA GLY A 123 -10.50 16.39 -14.73
C GLY A 123 -11.02 16.34 -13.29
N PRO A 124 -11.85 17.30 -12.88
CA PRO A 124 -12.33 17.42 -11.50
C PRO A 124 -13.47 16.48 -11.13
N ALA A 125 -14.19 15.91 -12.10
CA ALA A 125 -15.41 15.14 -11.86
C ALA A 125 -15.26 14.01 -10.83
N PRO A 126 -14.20 13.16 -10.86
CA PRO A 126 -14.05 12.11 -9.88
C PRO A 126 -13.90 12.65 -8.45
N LEU A 127 -13.20 13.76 -8.26
CA LEU A 127 -13.05 14.38 -6.93
C LEU A 127 -14.39 14.93 -6.41
N VAL A 128 -15.19 15.51 -7.29
CA VAL A 128 -16.55 15.98 -6.96
C VAL A 128 -17.45 14.80 -6.54
N GLU A 129 -17.34 13.65 -7.23
CA GLU A 129 -18.04 12.43 -6.86
C GLU A 129 -17.64 11.94 -5.45
N LEU A 130 -16.34 12.01 -5.10
CA LEU A 130 -15.87 11.69 -3.75
C LEU A 130 -16.48 12.63 -2.70
N PHE A 131 -16.56 13.92 -2.99
CA PHE A 131 -17.15 14.88 -2.05
C PHE A 131 -18.65 14.60 -1.84
N HIS A 132 -19.39 14.30 -2.89
CA HIS A 132 -20.79 13.89 -2.78
C HIS A 132 -20.95 12.60 -2.00
N PHE A 133 -20.08 11.61 -2.25
CA PHE A 133 -20.07 10.35 -1.49
C PHE A 133 -19.79 10.59 0.00
N ALA A 134 -18.81 11.43 0.33
CA ALA A 134 -18.51 11.80 1.71
C ALA A 134 -19.71 12.48 2.39
N VAL A 135 -20.34 13.48 1.74
CA VAL A 135 -21.53 14.14 2.27
C VAL A 135 -22.67 13.14 2.51
N SER A 136 -22.92 12.24 1.57
CA SER A 136 -23.96 11.21 1.72
C SER A 136 -23.68 10.27 2.89
N THR A 137 -22.43 9.83 3.04
CA THR A 137 -21.98 8.97 4.14
C THR A 137 -22.15 9.66 5.49
N PHE A 138 -21.76 10.92 5.61
CA PHE A 138 -21.90 11.68 6.84
C PHE A 138 -23.35 11.98 7.19
N ARG A 139 -24.21 12.25 6.19
CA ARG A 139 -25.65 12.42 6.42
C ARG A 139 -26.29 11.18 7.04
N SER A 140 -25.90 9.98 6.60
CA SER A 140 -26.41 8.72 7.17
C SER A 140 -25.82 8.42 8.56
N ALA A 141 -24.77 9.08 8.96
CA ALA A 141 -24.08 8.86 10.24
C ALA A 141 -24.38 9.93 11.30
N GLN A 142 -25.26 10.89 11.03
CA GLN A 142 -25.59 11.96 12.01
C GLN A 142 -26.00 11.38 13.37
N GLY A 143 -25.45 11.94 14.44
CA GLY A 143 -25.69 11.51 15.82
C GLY A 143 -24.91 10.26 16.25
N ARG A 144 -23.96 9.78 15.42
CA ARG A 144 -23.07 8.66 15.77
C ARG A 144 -21.72 8.79 15.07
N SER A 145 -20.76 7.98 15.49
CA SER A 145 -19.49 7.84 14.75
C SER A 145 -19.68 7.01 13.48
N LEU A 146 -18.76 7.20 12.51
CA LEU A 146 -18.71 6.38 11.31
C LEU A 146 -18.46 4.90 11.68
N SER A 147 -19.17 4.00 11.04
CA SER A 147 -18.97 2.55 11.17
C SER A 147 -17.72 2.08 10.43
N SER A 148 -17.26 0.85 10.71
CA SER A 148 -16.14 0.23 9.98
C SER A 148 -16.39 0.18 8.48
N MET A 149 -17.61 -0.14 8.06
CA MET A 149 -17.99 -0.19 6.65
C MET A 149 -17.96 1.19 5.98
N GLU A 150 -18.48 2.21 6.64
CA GLU A 150 -18.46 3.59 6.12
C GLU A 150 -17.03 4.12 5.98
N CYS A 151 -16.17 3.86 6.97
CA CYS A 151 -14.75 4.19 6.88
C CYS A 151 -14.06 3.41 5.74
N HIS A 152 -14.37 2.11 5.61
CA HIS A 152 -13.85 1.26 4.53
C HIS A 152 -14.27 1.76 3.16
N ASP A 153 -15.55 2.05 2.97
CA ASP A 153 -16.10 2.49 1.69
C ASP A 153 -15.52 3.86 1.29
N LEU A 154 -15.35 4.78 2.25
CA LEU A 154 -14.71 6.07 2.00
C LEU A 154 -13.24 5.90 1.57
N MET A 155 -12.48 5.02 2.23
CA MET A 155 -11.11 4.69 1.81
C MET A 155 -11.07 4.06 0.41
N CYS A 156 -11.98 3.15 0.10
CA CYS A 156 -12.07 2.52 -1.22
C CYS A 156 -12.43 3.55 -2.30
N PHE A 157 -13.33 4.48 -2.00
CA PHE A 157 -13.69 5.55 -2.94
C PHE A 157 -12.52 6.49 -3.21
N ILE A 158 -11.73 6.83 -2.18
CA ILE A 158 -10.45 7.55 -2.35
C ILE A 158 -9.53 6.79 -3.33
N GLY A 159 -9.40 5.48 -3.16
CA GLY A 159 -8.63 4.64 -4.10
C GLY A 159 -9.15 4.71 -5.53
N GLN A 160 -10.46 4.71 -5.72
CA GLN A 160 -11.10 4.82 -7.04
C GLN A 160 -10.73 6.14 -7.73
N ILE A 161 -10.78 7.25 -7.01
CA ILE A 161 -10.41 8.57 -7.55
C ILE A 161 -8.97 8.59 -8.05
N VAL A 162 -8.05 7.99 -7.32
CA VAL A 162 -6.64 7.92 -7.71
C VAL A 162 -6.44 7.09 -8.98
N VAL A 163 -7.16 5.99 -9.14
CA VAL A 163 -7.10 5.14 -10.36
C VAL A 163 -7.64 5.90 -11.56
N VAL A 164 -8.81 6.51 -11.43
CA VAL A 164 -9.43 7.29 -12.51
C VAL A 164 -8.60 8.52 -12.83
N GLY A 165 -7.91 9.11 -11.83
CA GLY A 165 -6.99 10.23 -11.99
C GLY A 165 -5.76 9.92 -12.86
N GLY A 166 -5.58 8.71 -13.33
CA GLY A 166 -4.51 8.31 -14.24
C GLY A 166 -3.15 8.14 -13.58
N VAL A 167 -3.07 8.24 -12.25
CA VAL A 167 -1.78 8.19 -11.54
C VAL A 167 -1.25 6.77 -11.43
N ARG A 168 -2.11 5.79 -11.14
CA ARG A 168 -1.77 4.35 -11.04
C ARG A 168 -3.00 3.54 -10.65
N ARG A 169 -2.94 2.20 -10.81
CA ARG A 169 -3.83 1.30 -10.08
C ARG A 169 -3.59 1.48 -8.58
N SER A 170 -4.64 1.82 -7.85
CA SER A 170 -4.63 1.85 -6.41
C SER A 170 -4.42 0.43 -5.88
N ALA A 171 -3.47 0.25 -4.99
CA ALA A 171 -3.25 -1.00 -4.27
C ALA A 171 -3.54 -0.74 -2.80
N MET A 172 -4.58 -1.40 -2.27
CA MET A 172 -4.98 -1.26 -0.87
C MET A 172 -5.29 -2.62 -0.23
N ILE A 173 -5.15 -2.70 1.08
CA ILE A 173 -5.68 -3.76 1.92
C ILE A 173 -6.38 -3.15 3.12
N SER A 174 -7.55 -3.69 3.48
CA SER A 174 -8.33 -3.31 4.64
C SER A 174 -8.25 -4.38 5.72
N LEU A 175 -7.89 -3.99 6.93
CA LEU A 175 -7.94 -4.85 8.10
C LEU A 175 -9.18 -4.54 8.94
N SER A 176 -9.84 -5.57 9.44
CA SER A 176 -11.04 -5.45 10.28
C SER A 176 -11.05 -6.50 11.39
N ASN A 177 -11.86 -6.26 12.44
CA ASN A 177 -11.99 -7.21 13.56
C ASN A 177 -12.63 -8.52 13.11
N LEU A 178 -12.26 -9.61 13.78
CA LEU A 178 -12.86 -10.93 13.58
C LEU A 178 -14.38 -10.91 13.86
N SER A 179 -14.81 -10.14 14.85
CA SER A 179 -16.23 -9.98 15.23
C SER A 179 -17.04 -9.04 14.33
N ASP A 180 -16.43 -8.47 13.28
CA ASP A 180 -17.12 -7.52 12.39
C ASP A 180 -17.83 -8.25 11.25
N ASP A 181 -19.11 -8.57 11.46
CA ASP A 181 -19.95 -9.26 10.47
C ASP A 181 -20.19 -8.43 9.21
N ARG A 182 -20.26 -7.10 9.30
CA ARG A 182 -20.41 -6.24 8.13
C ARG A 182 -19.21 -6.36 7.22
N MET A 183 -18.01 -6.30 7.78
CA MET A 183 -16.78 -6.46 7.03
C MET A 183 -16.58 -7.89 6.52
N ARG A 184 -17.05 -8.92 7.24
CA ARG A 184 -17.05 -10.31 6.78
C ARG A 184 -17.82 -10.48 5.48
N HIS A 185 -18.95 -9.78 5.35
CA HIS A 185 -19.85 -9.88 4.20
C HIS A 185 -19.72 -8.70 3.22
N ALA A 186 -18.70 -7.86 3.35
CA ALA A 186 -18.53 -6.66 2.52
C ALA A 186 -18.53 -6.94 1.01
N LYS A 187 -18.07 -8.13 0.62
CA LYS A 187 -18.01 -8.60 -0.77
C LYS A 187 -18.75 -9.94 -0.94
N SER A 188 -19.94 -10.05 -0.35
CA SER A 188 -20.83 -11.19 -0.55
C SER A 188 -21.91 -10.87 -1.58
N GLY A 189 -22.39 -11.88 -2.30
CA GLY A 189 -23.42 -11.70 -3.34
C GLY A 189 -22.92 -10.84 -4.52
N GLN A 190 -23.81 -10.07 -5.09
CA GLN A 190 -23.54 -9.17 -6.23
C GLN A 190 -23.09 -7.78 -5.77
N TRP A 191 -22.16 -7.72 -4.81
CA TRP A 191 -21.68 -6.50 -4.19
C TRP A 191 -21.14 -5.45 -5.20
N TRP A 192 -20.64 -5.89 -6.34
CA TRP A 192 -20.07 -5.00 -7.37
C TRP A 192 -21.11 -4.09 -8.05
N GLU A 193 -22.39 -4.44 -7.99
CA GLU A 193 -23.48 -3.61 -8.56
C GLU A 193 -23.73 -2.37 -7.68
N ALA A 194 -23.80 -2.56 -6.36
CA ALA A 194 -24.12 -1.49 -5.40
C ALA A 194 -22.86 -0.81 -4.81
N ALA A 195 -21.76 -1.51 -4.70
CA ALA A 195 -20.55 -1.06 -4.01
C ALA A 195 -19.25 -1.39 -4.78
N GLY A 196 -19.23 -1.13 -6.08
CA GLY A 196 -18.11 -1.43 -6.98
C GLY A 196 -16.77 -0.85 -6.53
N HIS A 197 -16.76 0.26 -5.79
CA HIS A 197 -15.56 0.86 -5.20
C HIS A 197 -14.82 -0.09 -4.24
N ARG A 198 -15.50 -1.07 -3.61
CA ARG A 198 -14.87 -2.07 -2.74
C ARG A 198 -13.85 -2.97 -3.45
N ALA A 199 -13.89 -3.02 -4.78
CA ALA A 199 -12.87 -3.72 -5.57
C ALA A 199 -11.46 -3.12 -5.43
N LEU A 200 -11.33 -1.91 -4.89
CA LEU A 200 -10.05 -1.21 -4.75
C LEU A 200 -9.21 -1.68 -3.57
N ALA A 201 -9.77 -2.39 -2.61
CA ALA A 201 -9.04 -2.94 -1.48
C ALA A 201 -9.26 -4.45 -1.35
N ASN A 202 -8.20 -5.20 -1.06
CA ASN A 202 -8.34 -6.55 -0.51
C ASN A 202 -8.83 -6.45 0.92
N ASN A 203 -9.72 -7.35 1.35
CA ASN A 203 -10.21 -7.36 2.72
C ASN A 203 -9.59 -8.51 3.50
N SER A 204 -9.10 -8.23 4.71
CA SER A 204 -8.53 -9.24 5.61
C SER A 204 -9.04 -9.05 7.04
N VAL A 205 -9.25 -10.17 7.72
CA VAL A 205 -9.47 -10.17 9.15
C VAL A 205 -8.14 -10.09 9.89
N CYS A 206 -8.07 -9.30 10.95
CA CYS A 206 -6.91 -9.20 11.81
C CYS A 206 -7.06 -10.09 13.05
N TYR A 207 -6.23 -11.13 13.17
CA TYR A 207 -6.16 -11.97 14.37
C TYR A 207 -5.22 -11.34 15.37
N THR A 208 -5.77 -10.94 16.51
CA THR A 208 -5.03 -10.40 17.68
C THR A 208 -4.69 -11.48 18.69
N GLU A 209 -5.37 -12.61 18.61
CA GLU A 209 -5.18 -13.80 19.43
C GLU A 209 -5.57 -15.06 18.62
N LYS A 210 -5.34 -16.23 19.18
CA LYS A 210 -5.82 -17.48 18.59
C LYS A 210 -7.35 -17.54 18.75
N PRO A 211 -8.12 -17.57 17.64
CA PRO A 211 -9.56 -17.70 17.75
C PRO A 211 -9.96 -19.07 18.30
N ASP A 212 -11.14 -19.14 18.92
CA ASP A 212 -11.79 -20.42 19.19
C ASP A 212 -12.22 -21.10 17.88
N MET A 213 -12.52 -22.39 17.96
CA MET A 213 -12.83 -23.21 16.78
C MET A 213 -14.11 -22.74 16.09
N GLU A 214 -15.13 -22.37 16.84
CA GLU A 214 -16.42 -21.91 16.27
C GLU A 214 -16.24 -20.64 15.46
N THR A 215 -15.59 -19.63 16.04
CA THR A 215 -15.31 -18.35 15.40
C THR A 215 -14.44 -18.54 14.15
N PHE A 216 -13.41 -19.39 14.23
CA PHE A 216 -12.56 -19.71 13.08
C PHE A 216 -13.37 -20.38 11.96
N MET A 217 -14.21 -21.36 12.28
CA MET A 217 -15.02 -22.05 11.28
C MET A 217 -16.06 -21.16 10.62
N ARG A 218 -16.65 -20.22 11.35
CA ARG A 218 -17.56 -19.22 10.75
C ARG A 218 -16.87 -18.35 9.72
N GLU A 219 -15.64 -17.91 10.01
CA GLU A 219 -14.82 -17.13 9.08
C GLU A 219 -14.45 -17.97 7.85
N TRP A 220 -14.05 -19.23 8.05
CA TRP A 220 -13.71 -20.15 6.98
C TRP A 220 -14.89 -20.45 6.05
N ILE A 221 -16.07 -20.69 6.60
CA ILE A 221 -17.31 -20.92 5.83
C ILE A 221 -17.63 -19.68 5.00
N SER A 222 -17.58 -18.48 5.60
CA SER A 222 -17.82 -17.23 4.89
C SER A 222 -16.86 -17.04 3.71
N LEU A 223 -15.59 -17.40 3.87
CA LEU A 223 -14.59 -17.37 2.83
C LEU A 223 -14.95 -18.29 1.64
N VAL A 224 -15.41 -19.50 1.95
CA VAL A 224 -15.83 -20.49 0.93
C VAL A 224 -17.12 -20.02 0.21
N GLU A 225 -18.09 -19.55 0.96
CA GLU A 225 -19.39 -19.10 0.43
C GLU A 225 -19.28 -17.85 -0.44
N SER A 226 -18.40 -16.91 -0.09
CA SER A 226 -18.19 -15.69 -0.84
C SER A 226 -17.64 -15.93 -2.25
N LYS A 227 -16.97 -17.06 -2.48
CA LYS A 227 -16.28 -17.43 -3.74
C LYS A 227 -15.28 -16.36 -4.23
N SER A 228 -14.99 -15.36 -3.42
CA SER A 228 -14.10 -14.25 -3.74
C SER A 228 -12.68 -14.45 -3.21
N GLY A 229 -12.45 -15.43 -2.32
CA GLY A 229 -11.21 -15.60 -1.60
C GLY A 229 -10.99 -14.56 -0.49
N GLU A 230 -12.00 -13.79 -0.15
CA GLU A 230 -11.99 -12.77 0.89
C GLU A 230 -13.06 -13.06 1.97
N ARG A 231 -12.79 -12.67 3.21
CA ARG A 231 -11.60 -11.89 3.62
C ARG A 231 -10.42 -12.82 3.93
N GLY A 232 -9.21 -12.38 3.57
CA GLY A 232 -7.97 -13.05 3.92
C GLY A 232 -7.66 -12.94 5.41
N ILE A 233 -6.51 -13.49 5.84
CA ILE A 233 -6.10 -13.53 7.25
C ILE A 233 -4.79 -12.74 7.41
N PHE A 234 -4.79 -11.73 8.28
CA PHE A 234 -3.60 -11.10 8.82
C PHE A 234 -3.45 -11.47 10.30
N ASN A 235 -2.34 -12.07 10.69
CA ASN A 235 -2.11 -12.51 12.06
C ASN A 235 -1.14 -11.55 12.77
N ARG A 236 -1.67 -10.62 13.56
CA ARG A 236 -0.88 -9.63 14.33
C ARG A 236 -0.02 -10.29 15.39
N GLN A 237 -0.46 -11.38 16.01
CA GLN A 237 0.36 -12.11 16.99
C GLN A 237 1.58 -12.75 16.33
N ALA A 238 1.42 -13.35 15.15
CA ALA A 238 2.54 -13.87 14.38
C ALA A 238 3.50 -12.72 13.97
N SER A 239 2.96 -11.56 13.62
CA SER A 239 3.76 -10.38 13.30
C SER A 239 4.59 -9.90 14.49
N LYS A 240 4.00 -9.86 15.70
CA LYS A 240 4.71 -9.52 16.94
C LYS A 240 5.84 -10.53 17.24
N LYS A 241 5.55 -11.83 17.10
CA LYS A 241 6.57 -12.90 17.29
C LYS A 241 7.72 -12.76 16.27
N GLN A 242 7.40 -12.50 15.02
CA GLN A 242 8.40 -12.31 13.97
C GLN A 242 9.24 -11.04 14.20
N ALA A 243 8.63 -9.95 14.64
CA ALA A 243 9.34 -8.71 14.99
C ALA A 243 10.36 -8.94 16.13
N ALA A 244 9.98 -9.72 17.16
CA ALA A 244 10.84 -10.03 18.29
C ALA A 244 11.99 -10.99 17.98
N LYS A 245 11.86 -11.83 16.94
CA LYS A 245 12.72 -13.02 16.69
C LYS A 245 14.22 -12.72 16.67
N ASN A 246 14.63 -11.57 16.16
CA ASN A 246 16.04 -11.22 15.99
C ASN A 246 16.52 -10.16 17.03
N GLY A 247 15.68 -9.77 17.97
CA GLY A 247 16.00 -8.75 18.99
C GLY A 247 16.25 -7.34 18.47
N ARG A 248 16.06 -7.10 17.16
CA ARG A 248 16.30 -5.79 16.53
C ARG A 248 15.08 -4.88 16.50
N ARG A 249 13.88 -5.44 16.60
CA ARG A 249 12.62 -4.69 16.43
C ARG A 249 11.72 -4.85 17.66
N ASP A 250 11.20 -3.73 18.15
CA ASP A 250 10.23 -3.74 19.25
C ASP A 250 8.92 -4.39 18.78
N PRO A 251 8.45 -5.48 19.43
CA PRO A 251 7.21 -6.16 19.08
C PRO A 251 5.94 -5.49 19.64
N ASN A 252 6.07 -4.46 20.48
CA ASN A 252 4.96 -3.87 21.24
C ASN A 252 4.19 -2.80 20.45
N TYR A 253 3.97 -3.03 19.16
CA TYR A 253 3.16 -2.16 18.30
C TYR A 253 1.93 -2.89 17.79
N GLU A 254 0.87 -2.12 17.53
CA GLU A 254 -0.30 -2.61 16.83
C GLU A 254 -0.03 -2.67 15.32
N PHE A 255 0.80 -3.64 14.94
CA PHE A 255 1.22 -3.81 13.56
C PHE A 255 0.05 -4.02 12.61
N GLY A 256 0.18 -3.44 11.44
CA GLY A 256 -0.58 -3.76 10.25
C GLY A 256 0.35 -4.20 9.12
N THR A 257 -0.12 -4.09 7.90
CA THR A 257 0.59 -4.60 6.73
C THR A 257 0.37 -3.71 5.50
N ASN A 258 1.25 -3.87 4.53
CA ASN A 258 1.13 -3.29 3.20
C ASN A 258 0.08 -4.06 2.34
N PRO A 259 -0.33 -3.55 1.17
CA PRO A 259 -1.39 -4.15 0.34
C PRO A 259 -1.23 -5.64 0.00
N CYS A 260 0.01 -6.11 -0.16
CA CYS A 260 0.29 -7.52 -0.48
C CYS A 260 0.50 -8.40 0.76
N SER A 261 0.45 -7.82 1.95
CA SER A 261 0.53 -8.49 3.26
C SER A 261 1.88 -9.18 3.58
N GLU A 262 2.96 -8.82 2.87
CA GLU A 262 4.30 -9.40 3.10
C GLU A 262 5.15 -8.60 4.10
N ILE A 263 4.79 -7.34 4.41
CA ILE A 263 5.58 -6.46 5.27
C ILE A 263 4.81 -6.10 6.54
N ILE A 264 5.46 -6.30 7.67
CA ILE A 264 4.96 -5.88 8.99
C ILE A 264 5.28 -4.40 9.19
N LEU A 265 4.27 -3.56 9.34
CA LEU A 265 4.40 -2.12 9.48
C LEU A 265 3.79 -1.61 10.79
N ARG A 266 4.46 -0.64 11.45
CA ARG A 266 3.84 0.17 12.50
C ARG A 266 2.71 1.03 11.92
N PRO A 267 1.76 1.48 12.72
CA PRO A 267 0.88 2.58 12.34
C PRO A 267 1.69 3.77 11.81
N TYR A 268 1.32 4.30 10.63
CA TYR A 268 2.00 5.43 9.98
C TYR A 268 3.45 5.14 9.59
N GLN A 269 3.66 4.07 8.80
CA GLN A 269 4.98 3.67 8.37
C GLN A 269 5.00 3.24 6.91
N PHE A 270 6.15 3.52 6.24
CA PHE A 270 6.43 3.10 4.88
C PHE A 270 7.26 1.81 4.83
N CYS A 271 7.06 1.00 3.79
CA CYS A 271 7.95 -0.08 3.42
C CYS A 271 8.99 0.39 2.39
N ASN A 272 10.16 -0.21 2.43
CA ASN A 272 11.26 0.04 1.50
C ASN A 272 11.76 -1.29 0.93
N LEU A 273 11.66 -1.49 -0.38
CA LEU A 273 11.88 -2.77 -1.02
C LEU A 273 12.96 -2.67 -2.11
N THR A 274 13.85 -3.67 -2.12
CA THR A 274 14.79 -3.94 -3.22
C THR A 274 14.67 -5.41 -3.64
N GLU A 275 15.07 -5.74 -4.87
CA GLU A 275 14.85 -7.06 -5.42
C GLU A 275 16.10 -7.60 -6.10
N VAL A 276 16.58 -8.75 -5.67
CA VAL A 276 17.67 -9.50 -6.27
C VAL A 276 17.08 -10.46 -7.30
N VAL A 277 17.51 -10.34 -8.54
CA VAL A 277 17.12 -11.27 -9.62
C VAL A 277 18.10 -12.44 -9.63
N VAL A 278 17.59 -13.60 -9.26
CA VAL A 278 18.31 -14.87 -9.31
C VAL A 278 18.25 -15.40 -10.74
N ARG A 279 19.42 -15.80 -11.27
CA ARG A 279 19.56 -16.39 -12.60
C ARG A 279 20.02 -17.83 -12.50
N ALA A 280 19.70 -18.62 -13.51
CA ALA A 280 20.10 -20.04 -13.57
C ALA A 280 21.61 -20.25 -13.42
N THR A 281 22.42 -19.25 -13.83
CA THR A 281 23.88 -19.27 -13.81
C THR A 281 24.50 -18.74 -12.53
N ASP A 282 23.69 -18.22 -11.60
CA ASP A 282 24.23 -17.69 -10.34
C ASP A 282 24.72 -18.82 -9.42
N ASP A 283 25.87 -18.58 -8.83
CA ASP A 283 26.43 -19.32 -7.70
C ASP A 283 26.25 -18.54 -6.39
N ILE A 284 26.76 -19.06 -5.31
CA ILE A 284 26.62 -18.44 -3.99
C ILE A 284 27.33 -17.07 -3.91
N ASP A 285 28.47 -16.93 -4.57
CA ASP A 285 29.29 -15.72 -4.53
C ASP A 285 28.61 -14.60 -5.31
N SER A 286 28.11 -14.89 -6.52
CA SER A 286 27.36 -13.93 -7.32
C SER A 286 26.04 -13.50 -6.67
N LEU A 287 25.34 -14.42 -5.98
CA LEU A 287 24.16 -14.11 -5.18
C LEU A 287 24.51 -13.21 -3.99
N ALA A 288 25.61 -13.50 -3.30
CA ALA A 288 26.12 -12.70 -2.19
C ALA A 288 26.40 -11.25 -2.62
N GLU A 289 27.08 -11.08 -3.76
CA GLU A 289 27.35 -9.74 -4.32
C GLU A 289 26.04 -9.00 -4.66
N LYS A 290 25.09 -9.65 -5.31
CA LYS A 290 23.80 -9.08 -5.63
C LYS A 290 23.01 -8.67 -4.38
N VAL A 291 23.01 -9.50 -3.33
CA VAL A 291 22.38 -9.17 -2.04
C VAL A 291 23.06 -7.97 -1.40
N ARG A 292 24.39 -7.90 -1.42
CA ARG A 292 25.14 -6.75 -0.93
C ARG A 292 24.70 -5.47 -1.65
N MET A 293 24.66 -5.46 -2.97
CA MET A 293 24.27 -4.30 -3.78
C MET A 293 22.82 -3.88 -3.52
N ALA A 294 21.90 -4.85 -3.43
CA ALA A 294 20.50 -4.56 -3.11
C ALA A 294 20.34 -3.94 -1.71
N THR A 295 21.13 -4.41 -0.76
CA THR A 295 21.13 -3.88 0.61
C THR A 295 21.69 -2.47 0.69
N ILE A 296 22.77 -2.16 -0.06
CA ILE A 296 23.31 -0.79 -0.17
C ILE A 296 22.24 0.16 -0.68
N LEU A 297 21.58 -0.19 -1.80
CA LEU A 297 20.50 0.63 -2.37
C LEU A 297 19.35 0.85 -1.37
N GLY A 298 18.91 -0.22 -0.70
CA GLY A 298 17.87 -0.13 0.31
C GLY A 298 18.27 0.73 1.50
N THR A 299 19.52 0.63 1.97
CA THR A 299 20.03 1.43 3.09
C THR A 299 20.08 2.92 2.72
N ILE A 300 20.53 3.27 1.52
CA ILE A 300 20.47 4.65 1.03
C ILE A 300 19.02 5.14 0.98
N GLN A 301 18.10 4.36 0.42
CA GLN A 301 16.69 4.74 0.33
C GLN A 301 16.04 4.88 1.72
N SER A 302 16.49 4.13 2.73
CA SER A 302 15.98 4.25 4.11
C SER A 302 16.30 5.60 4.76
N SER A 303 17.23 6.39 4.19
CA SER A 303 17.53 7.75 4.63
C SER A 303 16.51 8.79 4.19
N PHE A 304 15.56 8.42 3.34
CA PHE A 304 14.52 9.31 2.83
C PHE A 304 13.41 9.51 3.85
N THR A 305 13.38 10.64 4.54
CA THR A 305 12.46 10.93 5.64
C THR A 305 11.72 12.26 5.49
N LYS A 306 11.87 12.91 4.33
CA LYS A 306 11.22 14.19 4.04
C LYS A 306 9.80 13.96 3.49
N PHE A 307 8.80 14.11 4.37
CA PHE A 307 7.38 13.97 4.06
C PHE A 307 6.61 15.26 4.39
N PRO A 308 6.70 16.32 3.55
CA PRO A 308 6.23 17.65 3.92
C PRO A 308 4.71 17.78 4.10
N TYR A 309 3.93 16.88 3.47
CA TYR A 309 2.47 16.88 3.59
C TYR A 309 1.97 16.09 4.80
N LEU A 310 2.67 15.01 5.16
CA LEU A 310 2.21 14.04 6.15
C LEU A 310 2.49 14.50 7.59
N ARG A 311 1.76 13.93 8.54
CA ARG A 311 2.03 14.15 9.97
C ARG A 311 3.46 13.71 10.33
N LYS A 312 4.07 14.37 11.30
CA LYS A 312 5.46 14.11 11.74
C LYS A 312 5.72 12.68 12.19
N ILE A 313 4.68 11.95 12.60
CA ILE A 313 4.79 10.54 13.00
C ILE A 313 5.32 9.64 11.88
N TRP A 314 5.04 9.93 10.62
CA TRP A 314 5.56 9.20 9.47
C TRP A 314 7.09 9.29 9.37
N ALA A 315 7.63 10.51 9.50
CA ALA A 315 9.07 10.72 9.50
C ALA A 315 9.72 10.05 10.71
N LYS A 316 9.13 10.23 11.91
CA LYS A 316 9.62 9.62 13.14
C LYS A 316 9.73 8.09 13.03
N ASN A 317 8.69 7.41 12.58
CA ASN A 317 8.71 5.95 12.44
C ASN A 317 9.73 5.47 11.40
N THR A 318 9.91 6.22 10.31
CA THR A 318 10.91 5.91 9.29
C THR A 318 12.33 6.12 9.83
N ASP A 319 12.58 7.20 10.57
CA ASP A 319 13.86 7.49 11.20
C ASP A 319 14.27 6.45 12.25
N GLU A 320 13.32 6.00 13.07
CA GLU A 320 13.57 5.02 14.12
C GLU A 320 13.87 3.62 13.59
N GLU A 321 13.14 3.16 12.58
CA GLU A 321 13.23 1.77 12.13
C GLU A 321 14.06 1.56 10.86
N ARG A 322 14.19 2.56 9.99
CA ARG A 322 14.97 2.47 8.74
C ARG A 322 14.70 1.19 7.96
N LEU A 323 13.45 0.78 7.80
CA LEU A 323 13.08 -0.52 7.24
C LEU A 323 13.70 -0.76 5.87
N LEU A 324 14.22 -1.96 5.67
CA LEU A 324 14.57 -2.55 4.39
C LEU A 324 13.72 -3.80 4.15
N GLY A 325 13.60 -4.15 2.87
CA GLY A 325 12.99 -5.40 2.42
C GLY A 325 13.76 -5.92 1.22
N VAL A 326 14.96 -6.44 1.45
CA VAL A 326 15.73 -7.14 0.41
C VAL A 326 15.05 -8.47 0.14
N SER A 327 14.60 -8.68 -1.09
CA SER A 327 13.90 -9.87 -1.53
C SER A 327 14.60 -10.54 -2.71
N LEU A 328 14.29 -11.82 -2.93
CA LEU A 328 14.79 -12.60 -4.05
C LEU A 328 13.63 -12.91 -5.00
N THR A 329 13.87 -12.83 -6.32
CA THR A 329 12.94 -13.28 -7.36
C THR A 329 13.66 -14.18 -8.35
N GLY A 330 12.93 -15.09 -9.01
CA GLY A 330 13.54 -16.06 -9.91
C GLY A 330 14.14 -17.29 -9.18
N LEU A 331 13.73 -17.55 -7.94
CA LEU A 331 14.30 -18.63 -7.15
C LEU A 331 14.19 -19.98 -7.87
N MET A 332 13.04 -20.25 -8.50
CA MET A 332 12.79 -21.52 -9.19
C MET A 332 13.54 -21.66 -10.53
N ASP A 333 14.20 -20.61 -11.01
CA ASP A 333 15.08 -20.66 -12.18
C ASP A 333 16.48 -21.20 -11.83
N ASN A 334 16.85 -21.27 -10.54
CA ASN A 334 18.17 -21.68 -10.08
C ASN A 334 18.11 -22.91 -9.15
N PRO A 335 18.83 -23.99 -9.45
CA PRO A 335 18.81 -25.22 -8.63
C PRO A 335 19.24 -25.01 -7.17
N LEU A 336 20.17 -24.08 -6.88
CA LEU A 336 20.62 -23.76 -5.52
C LEU A 336 19.49 -23.18 -4.64
N MET A 337 18.49 -22.54 -5.26
CA MET A 337 17.40 -21.85 -4.59
C MET A 337 16.10 -22.67 -4.56
N THR A 338 16.15 -23.93 -4.94
CA THR A 338 15.01 -24.84 -4.92
C THR A 338 15.11 -25.86 -3.80
N LEU A 339 14.01 -26.53 -3.46
CA LEU A 339 13.97 -27.63 -2.47
C LEU A 339 14.84 -28.85 -2.86
N LYS A 340 15.38 -28.91 -4.08
CA LYS A 340 16.37 -29.93 -4.48
C LYS A 340 17.72 -29.73 -3.78
N ASN A 341 18.02 -28.50 -3.38
CA ASN A 341 19.20 -28.19 -2.58
C ASN A 341 18.93 -28.50 -1.09
N LYS A 342 19.53 -29.56 -0.55
CA LYS A 342 19.39 -29.91 0.87
C LYS A 342 19.93 -28.84 1.82
N GLY A 343 20.88 -27.99 1.36
CA GLY A 343 21.47 -26.86 2.09
C GLY A 343 20.75 -25.53 1.88
N LEU A 344 19.54 -25.53 1.30
CA LEU A 344 18.81 -24.26 0.99
C LEU A 344 18.66 -23.36 2.21
N GLY A 345 18.34 -23.91 3.38
CA GLY A 345 18.20 -23.12 4.61
C GLY A 345 19.49 -22.40 5.00
N GLU A 346 20.63 -23.10 4.91
CA GLU A 346 21.96 -22.54 5.19
C GLU A 346 22.33 -21.46 4.18
N THR A 347 22.05 -21.70 2.89
CA THR A 347 22.25 -20.72 1.82
C THR A 347 21.46 -19.45 2.08
N LEU A 348 20.18 -19.56 2.44
CA LEU A 348 19.33 -18.37 2.73
C LEU A 348 19.79 -17.64 4.00
N GLU A 349 20.18 -18.33 5.06
CA GLU A 349 20.72 -17.68 6.27
C GLU A 349 22.06 -17.01 6.00
N HIS A 350 22.92 -17.59 5.15
CA HIS A 350 24.16 -16.94 4.72
C HIS A 350 23.88 -15.64 3.95
N LEU A 351 22.99 -15.66 2.95
CA LEU A 351 22.61 -14.46 2.20
C LEU A 351 21.98 -13.39 3.11
N LYS A 352 21.17 -13.81 4.09
CA LYS A 352 20.60 -12.91 5.08
C LYS A 352 21.68 -12.27 5.98
N SER A 353 22.70 -13.02 6.41
CA SER A 353 23.80 -12.47 7.19
C SER A 353 24.56 -11.39 6.42
N ILE A 354 24.81 -11.60 5.12
CA ILE A 354 25.42 -10.60 4.24
C ILE A 354 24.56 -9.32 4.20
N ALA A 355 23.25 -9.45 4.06
CA ALA A 355 22.37 -8.28 4.08
C ALA A 355 22.43 -7.52 5.42
N VAL A 356 22.43 -8.24 6.55
CA VAL A 356 22.52 -7.64 7.89
C VAL A 356 23.84 -6.90 8.09
N ASP A 357 24.96 -7.52 7.71
CA ASP A 357 26.30 -6.93 7.89
C ASP A 357 26.50 -5.74 6.95
N THR A 358 26.05 -5.84 5.70
CA THR A 358 26.08 -4.73 4.75
C THR A 358 25.23 -3.54 5.22
N ASN A 359 24.04 -3.78 5.75
CA ASN A 359 23.23 -2.70 6.31
C ASN A 359 23.93 -2.02 7.49
N ARG A 360 24.55 -2.79 8.39
CA ARG A 360 25.33 -2.23 9.53
C ARG A 360 26.47 -1.36 9.07
N GLU A 361 27.24 -1.82 8.07
CA GLU A 361 28.36 -1.08 7.46
C GLU A 361 27.89 0.26 6.89
N TYR A 362 26.90 0.23 6.00
CA TYR A 362 26.43 1.43 5.29
C TYR A 362 25.59 2.36 6.15
N ALA A 363 24.85 1.86 7.14
CA ALA A 363 24.20 2.70 8.13
C ALA A 363 25.24 3.51 8.93
N GLY A 364 26.37 2.88 9.30
CA GLY A 364 27.50 3.58 9.92
C GLY A 364 28.11 4.66 9.03
N LEU A 365 28.34 4.37 7.75
CA LEU A 365 28.87 5.34 6.78
C LEU A 365 27.91 6.54 6.57
N LEU A 366 26.61 6.30 6.58
CA LEU A 366 25.57 7.32 6.43
C LEU A 366 25.23 8.02 7.74
N ASN A 367 25.78 7.58 8.86
CA ASN A 367 25.45 8.05 10.22
C ASN A 367 23.93 8.01 10.52
N ILE A 368 23.30 6.89 10.20
CA ILE A 368 21.88 6.60 10.47
C ILE A 368 21.75 5.35 11.34
N PRO A 369 20.62 5.15 12.04
CA PRO A 369 20.35 3.90 12.75
C PRO A 369 20.38 2.68 11.84
N VAL A 370 20.82 1.54 12.36
CA VAL A 370 20.75 0.24 11.68
C VAL A 370 19.27 -0.16 11.51
N SER A 371 18.94 -0.72 10.37
CA SER A 371 17.57 -1.14 10.06
C SER A 371 17.09 -2.25 11.00
N THR A 372 15.88 -2.12 11.51
CA THR A 372 15.28 -3.11 12.42
C THR A 372 14.79 -4.36 11.70
N ALA A 373 14.38 -4.23 10.42
CA ALA A 373 14.06 -5.34 9.52
C ALA A 373 14.75 -5.10 8.17
N ILE A 374 15.31 -6.15 7.56
CA ILE A 374 16.25 -6.03 6.44
C ILE A 374 15.82 -6.89 5.24
N THR A 375 15.34 -8.11 5.48
CA THR A 375 14.95 -9.06 4.44
C THR A 375 13.46 -9.36 4.46
N CYS A 376 12.89 -9.66 3.30
CA CYS A 376 11.49 -10.07 3.19
C CYS A 376 11.29 -11.08 2.05
N VAL A 377 10.10 -11.70 2.02
CA VAL A 377 9.62 -12.47 0.87
C VAL A 377 8.56 -11.62 0.18
N LYS A 378 8.93 -11.01 -0.94
CA LYS A 378 8.05 -10.11 -1.68
C LYS A 378 7.43 -10.84 -2.89
N PRO A 379 6.13 -10.68 -3.14
CA PRO A 379 5.54 -11.05 -4.42
C PRO A 379 6.16 -10.21 -5.54
N SER A 380 6.66 -10.83 -6.60
CA SER A 380 7.20 -10.15 -7.76
C SER A 380 6.24 -10.28 -8.93
N GLY A 381 5.67 -9.16 -9.36
CA GLY A 381 4.79 -9.11 -10.53
C GLY A 381 5.50 -8.50 -11.73
N THR A 382 5.50 -7.16 -11.81
CA THR A 382 6.06 -6.43 -12.95
C THR A 382 7.57 -6.62 -13.11
N VAL A 383 8.33 -6.62 -12.01
CA VAL A 383 9.81 -6.76 -12.08
C VAL A 383 10.20 -8.10 -12.68
N SER A 384 9.61 -9.21 -12.21
CA SER A 384 9.92 -10.54 -12.76
C SER A 384 9.66 -10.64 -14.27
N GLN A 385 8.62 -9.97 -14.75
CA GLN A 385 8.33 -9.93 -16.20
C GLN A 385 9.32 -9.05 -16.97
N LEU A 386 9.68 -7.89 -16.41
CA LEU A 386 10.65 -6.98 -17.02
C LEU A 386 12.01 -7.62 -17.21
N VAL A 387 12.42 -8.44 -16.24
CA VAL A 387 13.76 -9.07 -16.24
C VAL A 387 13.74 -10.53 -16.70
N ASP A 388 12.62 -11.03 -17.20
CA ASP A 388 12.42 -12.41 -17.63
C ASP A 388 12.92 -13.43 -16.59
N SER A 389 12.25 -13.50 -15.47
CA SER A 389 12.53 -14.46 -14.40
C SER A 389 11.23 -15.09 -13.88
N ALA A 390 11.34 -16.22 -13.21
CA ALA A 390 10.26 -16.76 -12.39
C ALA A 390 9.85 -15.72 -11.33
N SER A 391 8.58 -15.67 -10.95
CA SER A 391 8.03 -14.65 -10.06
C SER A 391 8.23 -15.00 -8.59
N GLY A 392 9.10 -14.29 -7.90
CA GLY A 392 9.35 -14.50 -6.46
C GLY A 392 9.77 -15.94 -6.18
N ILE A 393 9.01 -16.62 -5.34
CA ILE A 393 9.21 -18.03 -4.96
C ILE A 393 8.46 -19.03 -5.85
N HIS A 394 7.70 -18.54 -6.84
CA HIS A 394 6.87 -19.39 -7.72
C HIS A 394 7.67 -19.93 -8.89
N ALA A 395 7.30 -21.13 -9.34
CA ALA A 395 7.76 -21.66 -10.62
C ALA A 395 7.18 -20.83 -11.79
N ARG A 396 7.83 -20.92 -12.96
CA ARG A 396 7.24 -20.40 -14.21
C ARG A 396 5.93 -21.16 -14.49
N HIS A 397 4.93 -20.40 -14.96
CA HIS A 397 3.60 -20.96 -15.21
C HIS A 397 3.62 -22.05 -16.30
N SER A 398 4.27 -21.77 -17.42
CA SER A 398 4.42 -22.67 -18.55
C SER A 398 5.56 -22.17 -19.45
N ASN A 399 6.08 -23.06 -20.34
CA ASN A 399 7.03 -22.64 -21.37
C ASN A 399 6.41 -21.65 -22.37
N HIS A 400 5.10 -21.78 -22.61
CA HIS A 400 4.33 -20.89 -23.47
C HIS A 400 2.99 -20.59 -22.80
N TYR A 401 2.56 -19.34 -22.82
CA TYR A 401 1.28 -18.92 -22.27
C TYR A 401 0.76 -17.65 -22.94
N ILE A 402 -0.54 -17.45 -22.89
CA ILE A 402 -1.19 -16.23 -23.35
C ILE A 402 -1.24 -15.26 -22.17
N ARG A 403 -0.70 -14.06 -22.38
CA ARG A 403 -0.76 -12.98 -21.40
C ARG A 403 -1.73 -11.91 -21.85
N THR A 404 -2.80 -11.70 -21.08
CA THR A 404 -3.71 -10.57 -21.29
C THR A 404 -3.15 -9.31 -20.65
N VAL A 405 -2.90 -8.29 -21.45
CA VAL A 405 -2.46 -6.97 -21.00
C VAL A 405 -3.61 -5.98 -21.12
N ARG A 406 -3.87 -5.23 -20.06
CA ARG A 406 -4.86 -4.15 -20.06
C ARG A 406 -4.16 -2.81 -20.21
N GLY A 407 -4.46 -2.08 -21.26
CA GLY A 407 -3.99 -0.71 -21.48
C GLY A 407 -5.13 0.30 -21.35
N ASP A 408 -4.81 1.53 -20.99
CA ASP A 408 -5.77 2.63 -21.04
C ASP A 408 -6.01 3.02 -22.51
N ASN A 409 -7.26 3.15 -22.90
CA ASN A 409 -7.64 3.58 -24.25
C ASN A 409 -7.14 4.99 -24.61
N LYS A 410 -6.79 5.81 -23.64
CA LYS A 410 -6.26 7.17 -23.83
C LYS A 410 -4.73 7.20 -23.93
N ASP A 411 -4.07 6.07 -23.69
CA ASP A 411 -2.62 5.97 -23.79
C ASP A 411 -2.17 5.86 -25.25
N GLY A 412 -1.20 6.69 -25.64
CA GLY A 412 -0.70 6.74 -27.01
C GLY A 412 -0.09 5.42 -27.49
N LEU A 413 0.57 4.66 -26.60
CA LEU A 413 1.10 3.34 -26.95
C LEU A 413 -0.03 2.33 -27.21
N THR A 414 -1.08 2.37 -26.39
CA THR A 414 -2.27 1.53 -26.58
C THR A 414 -2.96 1.82 -27.92
N GLN A 415 -3.09 3.10 -28.29
CA GLN A 415 -3.62 3.49 -29.59
C GLN A 415 -2.72 3.00 -30.72
N PHE A 416 -1.43 3.27 -30.65
CA PHE A 416 -0.46 2.79 -31.64
C PHE A 416 -0.55 1.27 -31.86
N MET A 417 -0.61 0.48 -30.77
CA MET A 417 -0.75 -0.98 -30.88
C MET A 417 -2.06 -1.40 -31.56
N LYS A 418 -3.16 -0.70 -31.28
CA LYS A 418 -4.44 -0.96 -31.95
C LYS A 418 -4.41 -0.63 -33.44
N ASP A 419 -3.72 0.45 -33.80
CA ASP A 419 -3.59 0.89 -35.20
C ASP A 419 -2.69 -0.06 -36.02
N GLN A 420 -1.83 -0.82 -35.35
CA GLN A 420 -0.96 -1.81 -35.99
C GLN A 420 -1.59 -3.23 -36.08
N GLY A 421 -2.74 -3.49 -35.46
CA GLY A 421 -3.47 -4.76 -35.48
C GLY A 421 -3.31 -5.57 -34.21
#